data_18ffaf7bd0f6cab24f55290064eaf7a1
#
_entry.id   18ffaf7bd0f6cab24f55290064eaf7a1
#
_cell.length_a   1.000
_cell.length_b   1.000
_cell.length_c   1.000
_cell.angle_alpha   90.00
_cell.angle_beta   90.00
_cell.angle_gamma   90.00
#
_symmetry.space_group_name_H-M   'P 1'
#
loop_
_entity.id
_entity.type
_entity.pdbx_description
1 polymer ?
#
loop_
_entity_poly.entity_id
_entity_poly.type
_entity_poly.pdbx_seq_one_letter_code
_entity_poly.pdbx_strand_id
1 'polypeptide(L)'
;MINKLLLSAAIVLCGATTMEAAQKKSAKVEKQLAAQCDAGLRSITEDAARAHVYFLADDLLEGRRAGLRGSRIAKQYIISQICEAGLKPFLGDSYEQPFEAVAAQKLKRGVRFYVDADSVAEIKKGVYQQMKLSNVLAVLPGKKADEMVVVGAHLDHEGMYPDVEGDNIYNGADDNASGVSAVLQIMKAFTMSGAQPERTIVFAFWDGEEQGLLGSRYFTQNYAGMDRVKGYLNFDMVGSGTDSKYLMYFFTASHPVLGEWLKADINKYKFSTFEPDYRSWDNPIGGSDQSSFHLKGVPIVWYHTGGQPHYNQPSDEPQTINYPKLTDITRASFLTTWHLANESDY
;
A
#
# COMPACT_ATOMS: atom_id res chain seq x y z
N MET A 1 -26.27 55.89 30.69
CA MET A 1 -26.71 54.50 30.32
C MET A 1 -26.65 54.22 28.81
N ILE A 2 -26.53 55.17 27.92
CA ILE A 2 -26.56 55.00 26.46
C ILE A 2 -25.24 54.43 25.90
N ASN A 3 -24.07 54.72 26.51
CA ASN A 3 -22.76 54.27 25.97
C ASN A 3 -22.41 52.78 26.19
N LYS A 4 -23.08 52.06 27.11
CA LYS A 4 -22.84 50.62 27.34
C LYS A 4 -23.60 49.74 26.35
N LEU A 5 -24.74 50.19 25.80
CA LEU A 5 -25.53 49.44 24.83
C LEU A 5 -24.89 49.44 23.42
N LEU A 6 -24.25 50.55 23.03
CA LEU A 6 -23.58 50.65 21.74
C LEU A 6 -22.30 49.80 21.65
N LEU A 7 -21.58 49.63 22.76
CA LEU A 7 -20.37 48.81 22.79
C LEU A 7 -20.70 47.30 22.71
N SER A 8 -21.81 46.86 23.34
CA SER A 8 -22.24 45.45 23.27
C SER A 8 -22.75 45.06 21.87
N ALA A 9 -23.43 45.97 21.15
CA ALA A 9 -23.90 45.70 19.80
C ALA A 9 -22.75 45.62 18.77
N ALA A 10 -21.72 46.45 18.92
CA ALA A 10 -20.54 46.41 18.03
C ALA A 10 -19.70 45.13 18.20
N ILE A 11 -19.57 44.60 19.41
CA ILE A 11 -18.84 43.38 19.69
C ILE A 11 -19.59 42.16 19.13
N VAL A 12 -20.92 42.13 19.20
CA VAL A 12 -21.73 41.04 18.64
C VAL A 12 -21.71 41.05 17.09
N LEU A 13 -21.77 42.24 16.46
CA LEU A 13 -21.67 42.36 15.03
C LEU A 13 -20.28 41.95 14.49
N CYS A 14 -19.21 42.32 15.15
CA CYS A 14 -17.85 41.97 14.77
C CYS A 14 -17.59 40.46 14.93
N GLY A 15 -18.16 39.82 15.95
CA GLY A 15 -18.09 38.38 16.16
C GLY A 15 -18.87 37.59 15.10
N ALA A 16 -20.02 38.05 14.66
CA ALA A 16 -20.84 37.40 13.64
C ALA A 16 -20.18 37.46 12.25
N THR A 17 -19.60 38.61 11.87
CA THR A 17 -18.89 38.76 10.59
C THR A 17 -17.61 37.94 10.52
N THR A 18 -16.89 37.79 11.62
CA THR A 18 -15.67 36.93 11.68
C THR A 18 -16.02 35.44 11.63
N MET A 19 -17.11 35.00 12.26
CA MET A 19 -17.61 33.63 12.17
C MET A 19 -18.08 33.29 10.77
N GLU A 20 -18.85 34.16 10.12
CA GLU A 20 -19.33 33.96 8.75
C GLU A 20 -18.17 33.90 7.73
N ALA A 21 -17.16 34.76 7.90
CA ALA A 21 -15.95 34.71 7.08
C ALA A 21 -15.14 33.42 7.28
N ALA A 22 -15.02 32.94 8.52
CA ALA A 22 -14.36 31.68 8.84
C ALA A 22 -15.11 30.47 8.24
N GLN A 23 -16.45 30.44 8.34
CA GLN A 23 -17.28 29.39 7.73
C GLN A 23 -17.18 29.37 6.20
N LYS A 24 -17.21 30.53 5.54
CA LYS A 24 -17.02 30.63 4.09
C LYS A 24 -15.63 30.17 3.66
N LYS A 25 -14.58 30.44 4.45
CA LYS A 25 -13.23 29.99 4.19
C LYS A 25 -13.13 28.48 4.35
N SER A 26 -13.73 27.87 5.39
CA SER A 26 -13.78 26.43 5.61
C SER A 26 -14.49 25.71 4.44
N ALA A 27 -15.68 26.15 4.07
CA ALA A 27 -16.44 25.58 2.98
C ALA A 27 -15.69 25.65 1.62
N LYS A 28 -14.92 26.73 1.39
CA LYS A 28 -14.08 26.84 0.21
C LYS A 28 -12.94 25.81 0.20
N VAL A 29 -12.29 25.60 1.34
CA VAL A 29 -11.21 24.61 1.50
C VAL A 29 -11.75 23.21 1.31
N GLU A 30 -12.88 22.86 1.92
CA GLU A 30 -13.52 21.55 1.76
C GLU A 30 -13.90 21.27 0.30
N LYS A 31 -14.47 22.24 -0.40
CA LYS A 31 -14.79 22.12 -1.83
C LYS A 31 -13.54 21.93 -2.69
N GLN A 32 -12.44 22.59 -2.35
CA GLN A 32 -11.16 22.43 -3.05
C GLN A 32 -10.59 21.04 -2.82
N LEU A 33 -10.57 20.55 -1.58
CA LEU A 33 -10.09 19.20 -1.24
C LEU A 33 -10.92 18.12 -1.93
N ALA A 34 -12.25 18.27 -1.98
CA ALA A 34 -13.11 17.34 -2.70
C ALA A 34 -12.78 17.32 -4.21
N ALA A 35 -12.58 18.47 -4.84
CA ALA A 35 -12.21 18.54 -6.25
C ALA A 35 -10.82 17.91 -6.53
N GLN A 36 -9.88 18.08 -5.62
CA GLN A 36 -8.56 17.46 -5.67
C GLN A 36 -8.64 15.93 -5.53
N CYS A 37 -9.44 15.43 -4.56
CA CYS A 37 -9.71 14.01 -4.40
C CYS A 37 -10.30 13.42 -5.70
N ASP A 38 -11.34 14.06 -6.26
CA ASP A 38 -11.96 13.62 -7.51
C ASP A 38 -10.98 13.64 -8.71
N ALA A 39 -10.04 14.59 -8.76
CA ALA A 39 -9.01 14.62 -9.78
C ALA A 39 -8.05 13.42 -9.67
N GLY A 40 -7.60 13.09 -8.46
CA GLY A 40 -6.81 11.90 -8.20
C GLY A 40 -7.57 10.62 -8.57
N LEU A 41 -8.82 10.50 -8.13
CA LEU A 41 -9.66 9.33 -8.41
C LEU A 41 -9.80 9.05 -9.91
N ARG A 42 -10.00 10.11 -10.72
CA ARG A 42 -10.11 9.99 -12.20
C ARG A 42 -8.82 9.56 -12.88
N SER A 43 -7.66 9.72 -12.27
CA SER A 43 -6.38 9.29 -12.84
C SER A 43 -6.14 7.77 -12.74
N ILE A 44 -6.94 7.06 -11.92
CA ILE A 44 -6.89 5.62 -11.79
C ILE A 44 -7.70 4.98 -12.91
N THR A 45 -7.06 4.20 -13.79
CA THR A 45 -7.66 3.66 -15.01
C THR A 45 -7.31 2.19 -15.23
N GLU A 46 -8.15 1.49 -15.99
CA GLU A 46 -7.89 0.11 -16.40
C GLU A 46 -6.65 -0.01 -17.28
N ASP A 47 -6.44 0.95 -18.20
CA ASP A 47 -5.28 0.93 -19.08
C ASP A 47 -3.96 1.03 -18.30
N ALA A 48 -3.93 1.86 -17.25
CA ALA A 48 -2.77 1.93 -16.37
C ALA A 48 -2.59 0.63 -15.57
N ALA A 49 -3.68 0.02 -15.07
CA ALA A 49 -3.62 -1.27 -14.42
C ALA A 49 -3.04 -2.34 -15.34
N ARG A 50 -3.53 -2.42 -16.58
CA ARG A 50 -3.02 -3.33 -17.61
C ARG A 50 -1.53 -3.10 -17.87
N ALA A 51 -1.12 -1.86 -18.09
CA ALA A 51 0.27 -1.55 -18.39
C ALA A 51 1.22 -2.01 -17.29
N HIS A 52 0.86 -1.80 -16.03
CA HIS A 52 1.68 -2.25 -14.90
C HIS A 52 1.71 -3.76 -14.77
N VAL A 53 0.55 -4.43 -14.84
CA VAL A 53 0.47 -5.90 -14.68
C VAL A 53 1.17 -6.61 -15.83
N TYR A 54 0.93 -6.21 -17.09
CA TYR A 54 1.59 -6.83 -18.26
C TYR A 54 3.10 -6.67 -18.23
N PHE A 55 3.64 -5.57 -17.71
CA PHE A 55 5.08 -5.44 -17.55
C PHE A 55 5.61 -6.33 -16.44
N LEU A 56 4.96 -6.28 -15.26
CA LEU A 56 5.47 -6.96 -14.06
C LEU A 56 5.34 -8.48 -14.14
N ALA A 57 4.33 -8.98 -14.83
CA ALA A 57 4.09 -10.41 -15.02
C ALA A 57 4.56 -10.90 -16.42
N ASP A 58 5.49 -10.20 -17.06
CA ASP A 58 6.11 -10.65 -18.31
C ASP A 58 7.20 -11.72 -18.04
N ASP A 59 7.31 -12.72 -18.91
CA ASP A 59 8.31 -13.80 -18.84
C ASP A 59 9.74 -13.30 -18.69
N LEU A 60 10.06 -12.13 -19.25
CA LEU A 60 11.38 -11.49 -19.14
C LEU A 60 11.76 -11.15 -17.68
N LEU A 61 10.78 -11.10 -16.77
CA LEU A 61 11.04 -10.90 -15.35
C LEU A 61 11.22 -12.22 -14.58
N GLU A 62 11.19 -13.37 -15.29
CA GLU A 62 11.53 -14.67 -14.72
C GLU A 62 10.78 -14.95 -13.40
N GLY A 63 9.51 -14.52 -13.30
CA GLY A 63 8.68 -14.65 -12.10
C GLY A 63 9.19 -13.87 -10.87
N ARG A 64 10.01 -12.87 -11.05
CA ARG A 64 10.45 -11.84 -10.04
C ARG A 64 11.00 -12.39 -8.71
N ARG A 65 11.60 -13.59 -8.71
CA ARG A 65 12.11 -14.18 -7.46
C ARG A 65 13.05 -13.24 -6.72
N ALA A 66 12.82 -13.11 -5.41
CA ALA A 66 13.58 -12.24 -4.52
C ALA A 66 15.11 -12.41 -4.67
N GLY A 67 15.83 -11.30 -4.82
CA GLY A 67 17.29 -11.27 -4.99
C GLY A 67 17.80 -11.67 -6.36
N LEU A 68 16.95 -12.16 -7.30
CA LEU A 68 17.35 -12.55 -8.65
C LEU A 68 17.15 -11.40 -9.67
N ARG A 69 17.45 -11.70 -10.94
CA ARG A 69 17.46 -10.72 -12.03
C ARG A 69 16.08 -10.08 -12.24
N GLY A 70 15.02 -10.89 -12.27
CA GLY A 70 13.65 -10.43 -12.52
C GLY A 70 13.16 -9.44 -11.45
N SER A 71 13.41 -9.74 -10.16
CA SER A 71 13.10 -8.83 -9.06
C SER A 71 13.84 -7.48 -9.19
N ARG A 72 15.10 -7.49 -9.65
CA ARG A 72 15.85 -6.24 -9.88
C ARG A 72 15.28 -5.42 -11.03
N ILE A 73 14.80 -6.07 -12.11
CA ILE A 73 14.12 -5.38 -13.22
C ILE A 73 12.82 -4.76 -12.73
N ALA A 74 12.01 -5.50 -11.97
CA ALA A 74 10.78 -4.99 -11.36
C ALA A 74 11.02 -3.76 -10.48
N LYS A 75 12.07 -3.77 -9.65
CA LYS A 75 12.46 -2.60 -8.84
C LYS A 75 12.79 -1.38 -9.70
N GLN A 76 13.58 -1.55 -10.76
CA GLN A 76 13.92 -0.44 -11.65
C GLN A 76 12.69 0.12 -12.38
N TYR A 77 11.75 -0.75 -12.77
CA TYR A 77 10.47 -0.32 -13.30
C TYR A 77 9.70 0.53 -12.28
N ILE A 78 9.55 0.04 -11.06
CA ILE A 78 8.86 0.75 -9.96
C ILE A 78 9.53 2.10 -9.71
N ILE A 79 10.86 2.14 -9.61
CA ILE A 79 11.62 3.39 -9.42
C ILE A 79 11.38 4.36 -10.59
N SER A 80 11.30 3.88 -11.83
CA SER A 80 11.01 4.75 -12.98
C SER A 80 9.63 5.40 -12.86
N GLN A 81 8.61 4.66 -12.39
CA GLN A 81 7.27 5.18 -12.14
C GLN A 81 7.25 6.20 -10.98
N ILE A 82 8.01 5.96 -9.93
CA ILE A 82 8.19 6.90 -8.81
C ILE A 82 8.84 8.20 -9.29
N CYS A 83 9.87 8.11 -10.13
CA CYS A 83 10.54 9.28 -10.72
C CYS A 83 9.60 10.07 -11.63
N GLU A 84 8.81 9.39 -12.48
CA GLU A 84 7.79 10.03 -13.32
C GLU A 84 6.75 10.80 -12.48
N ALA A 85 6.34 10.22 -11.35
CA ALA A 85 5.43 10.87 -10.41
C ALA A 85 6.07 12.03 -9.62
N GLY A 86 7.37 12.24 -9.73
CA GLY A 86 8.12 13.33 -9.07
C GLY A 86 8.32 13.14 -7.57
N LEU A 87 8.12 11.94 -7.04
CA LEU A 87 8.33 11.65 -5.63
C LEU A 87 9.82 11.50 -5.27
N LYS A 88 10.11 11.60 -4.00
CA LYS A 88 11.48 11.51 -3.47
C LYS A 88 11.70 10.18 -2.74
N PRO A 89 12.97 9.75 -2.59
CA PRO A 89 13.32 8.65 -1.69
C PRO A 89 12.82 8.91 -0.27
N PHE A 90 12.36 7.86 0.41
CA PHE A 90 11.91 7.98 1.80
C PHE A 90 13.07 7.95 2.79
N LEU A 91 14.11 7.15 2.54
CA LEU A 91 15.27 7.01 3.41
C LEU A 91 16.55 7.43 2.68
N GLY A 92 17.12 8.57 3.07
CA GLY A 92 18.34 9.10 2.45
C GLY A 92 18.15 9.51 0.98
N ASP A 93 19.12 9.21 0.12
CA ASP A 93 19.16 9.63 -1.28
C ASP A 93 18.83 8.51 -2.27
N SER A 94 18.53 7.29 -1.78
CA SER A 94 18.18 6.12 -2.58
C SER A 94 16.73 5.72 -2.39
N TYR A 95 16.06 5.33 -3.46
CA TYR A 95 14.74 4.69 -3.37
C TYR A 95 14.82 3.28 -2.79
N GLU A 96 15.98 2.63 -2.86
CA GLU A 96 16.18 1.29 -2.32
C GLU A 96 16.63 1.34 -0.85
N GLN A 97 15.97 0.54 -0.01
CA GLN A 97 16.39 0.20 1.34
C GLN A 97 17.06 -1.17 1.31
N PRO A 98 18.39 -1.26 1.19
CA PRO A 98 19.08 -2.54 1.12
C PRO A 98 19.07 -3.25 2.47
N PHE A 99 18.95 -4.58 2.43
CA PHE A 99 19.08 -5.44 3.61
C PHE A 99 19.58 -6.84 3.24
N GLU A 100 19.99 -7.58 4.26
CA GLU A 100 20.45 -8.94 4.14
C GLU A 100 19.50 -9.88 4.91
N ALA A 101 19.12 -10.98 4.26
CA ALA A 101 18.43 -12.07 4.90
C ALA A 101 19.35 -13.29 4.96
N VAL A 102 19.40 -13.99 6.10
CA VAL A 102 20.24 -15.16 6.31
C VAL A 102 19.45 -16.38 6.73
N ALA A 103 19.92 -17.55 6.33
CA ALA A 103 19.36 -18.84 6.74
C ALA A 103 20.45 -19.80 7.14
N ALA A 104 20.25 -20.54 8.22
CA ALA A 104 21.14 -21.65 8.59
C ALA A 104 21.05 -22.74 7.52
N GLN A 105 22.21 -23.26 7.08
CA GLN A 105 22.25 -24.40 6.16
C GLN A 105 21.80 -25.67 6.89
N LYS A 106 20.58 -26.14 6.61
CA LYS A 106 20.02 -27.38 7.16
C LYS A 106 19.86 -28.41 6.07
N LEU A 107 20.39 -29.61 6.27
CA LEU A 107 20.41 -30.69 5.29
C LEU A 107 19.05 -31.38 5.02
N LYS A 108 17.99 -31.14 5.80
CA LYS A 108 16.76 -31.96 5.77
C LYS A 108 15.42 -31.22 5.89
N ARG A 109 15.35 -29.89 5.90
CA ARG A 109 14.10 -29.12 5.94
C ARG A 109 14.23 -27.88 5.07
N GLY A 110 13.10 -27.35 4.63
CA GLY A 110 13.04 -26.10 3.86
C GLY A 110 13.87 -24.98 4.52
N VAL A 111 14.47 -24.14 3.70
CA VAL A 111 15.29 -23.03 4.16
C VAL A 111 14.37 -21.92 4.65
N ARG A 112 14.58 -21.43 5.86
CA ARG A 112 13.88 -20.26 6.41
C ARG A 112 14.88 -19.13 6.60
N PHE A 113 14.60 -18.00 5.98
CA PHE A 113 15.40 -16.79 6.11
C PHE A 113 14.95 -15.90 7.27
N TYR A 114 15.88 -15.15 7.83
CA TYR A 114 15.69 -14.25 8.96
C TYR A 114 16.35 -12.91 8.69
N VAL A 115 15.75 -11.86 9.20
CA VAL A 115 16.22 -10.46 9.07
C VAL A 115 16.37 -9.77 10.43
N ASP A 116 15.89 -10.39 11.52
CA ASP A 116 16.06 -9.86 12.86
C ASP A 116 17.51 -10.02 13.35
N ALA A 117 18.00 -9.01 14.08
CA ALA A 117 19.41 -8.90 14.44
C ALA A 117 19.91 -10.12 15.27
N ASP A 118 19.08 -10.63 16.18
CA ASP A 118 19.47 -11.73 17.07
C ASP A 118 19.59 -13.04 16.29
N SER A 119 18.60 -13.39 15.47
CA SER A 119 18.65 -14.57 14.61
C SER A 119 19.80 -14.49 13.61
N VAL A 120 20.00 -13.32 12.98
CA VAL A 120 21.11 -13.10 12.05
C VAL A 120 22.47 -13.31 12.73
N ALA A 121 22.66 -12.75 13.93
CA ALA A 121 23.91 -12.90 14.68
C ALA A 121 24.17 -14.37 15.07
N GLU A 122 23.13 -15.12 15.47
CA GLU A 122 23.26 -16.52 15.82
C GLU A 122 23.56 -17.41 14.60
N ILE A 123 22.83 -17.20 13.49
CA ILE A 123 23.00 -17.96 12.25
C ILE A 123 24.39 -17.77 11.65
N LYS A 124 24.94 -16.56 11.71
CA LYS A 124 26.27 -16.22 11.18
C LYS A 124 27.43 -16.86 11.95
N LYS A 125 27.20 -17.48 13.11
CA LYS A 125 28.23 -18.28 13.81
C LYS A 125 28.51 -19.62 13.13
N GLY A 126 27.60 -20.09 12.27
CA GLY A 126 27.72 -21.38 11.57
C GLY A 126 27.83 -21.22 10.05
N VAL A 127 27.55 -22.30 9.33
CA VAL A 127 27.44 -22.27 7.87
C VAL A 127 26.04 -21.76 7.51
N TYR A 128 25.95 -20.73 6.68
CA TYR A 128 24.70 -20.08 6.33
C TYR A 128 24.61 -19.72 4.85
N GLN A 129 23.39 -19.53 4.40
CA GLN A 129 23.05 -18.91 3.13
C GLN A 129 22.65 -17.47 3.37
N GLN A 130 22.86 -16.61 2.38
CA GLN A 130 22.42 -15.21 2.45
C GLN A 130 21.75 -14.78 1.15
N MET A 131 20.79 -13.87 1.27
CA MET A 131 20.21 -13.11 0.18
C MET A 131 20.43 -11.63 0.41
N LYS A 132 20.78 -10.90 -0.67
CA LYS A 132 20.84 -9.45 -0.67
C LYS A 132 19.57 -8.94 -1.32
N LEU A 133 18.77 -8.24 -0.56
CA LEU A 133 17.46 -7.76 -0.92
C LEU A 133 17.38 -6.24 -0.77
N SER A 134 16.33 -5.63 -1.32
CA SER A 134 16.05 -4.22 -1.08
C SER A 134 14.57 -3.92 -1.27
N ASN A 135 13.95 -3.27 -0.30
CA ASN A 135 12.64 -2.65 -0.48
C ASN A 135 12.79 -1.40 -1.36
N VAL A 136 11.72 -1.02 -2.07
CA VAL A 136 11.65 0.27 -2.76
C VAL A 136 10.68 1.17 -2.02
N LEU A 137 11.15 2.37 -1.60
CA LEU A 137 10.41 3.28 -0.75
C LEU A 137 10.42 4.69 -1.32
N ALA A 138 9.23 5.27 -1.46
CA ALA A 138 9.05 6.66 -1.90
C ALA A 138 8.18 7.44 -0.91
N VAL A 139 8.32 8.76 -0.88
CA VAL A 139 7.58 9.62 0.04
C VAL A 139 6.89 10.77 -0.67
N LEU A 140 5.63 11.00 -0.29
CA LEU A 140 4.88 12.24 -0.52
C LEU A 140 4.78 12.97 0.83
N PRO A 141 5.52 14.09 1.01
CA PRO A 141 5.50 14.81 2.28
C PRO A 141 4.13 15.42 2.59
N GLY A 142 3.64 15.17 3.79
CA GLY A 142 2.47 15.82 4.36
C GLY A 142 2.82 17.13 5.08
N LYS A 143 1.79 17.78 5.63
CA LYS A 143 1.96 18.98 6.47
C LYS A 143 2.47 18.61 7.87
N LYS A 144 2.07 17.45 8.39
CA LYS A 144 2.54 16.87 9.65
C LYS A 144 3.69 15.91 9.38
N ALA A 145 4.90 16.31 9.74
CA ALA A 145 6.10 15.50 9.49
C ALA A 145 6.24 14.32 10.49
N ASP A 146 5.51 14.38 11.60
CA ASP A 146 5.53 13.41 12.70
C ASP A 146 4.41 12.34 12.60
N GLU A 147 3.56 12.42 11.60
CA GLU A 147 2.53 11.43 11.30
C GLU A 147 2.67 10.92 9.87
N MET A 148 2.51 9.61 9.67
CA MET A 148 2.55 9.03 8.34
C MET A 148 1.60 7.86 8.16
N VAL A 149 1.20 7.63 6.90
CA VAL A 149 0.49 6.44 6.44
C VAL A 149 1.41 5.70 5.49
N VAL A 150 1.44 4.38 5.58
CA VAL A 150 2.20 3.53 4.66
C VAL A 150 1.22 2.77 3.76
N VAL A 151 1.51 2.74 2.47
CA VAL A 151 0.73 2.03 1.45
C VAL A 151 1.68 1.08 0.75
N GLY A 152 1.42 -0.23 0.79
CA GLY A 152 2.41 -1.19 0.32
C GLY A 152 1.86 -2.45 -0.32
N ALA A 153 2.73 -3.06 -1.14
CA ALA A 153 2.56 -4.37 -1.76
C ALA A 153 3.92 -5.03 -1.91
N HIS A 154 4.01 -6.36 -1.90
CA HIS A 154 5.27 -7.01 -2.24
C HIS A 154 5.48 -7.04 -3.76
N LEU A 155 6.74 -7.03 -4.17
CA LEU A 155 7.14 -6.92 -5.57
C LEU A 155 7.68 -8.24 -6.13
N ASP A 156 8.14 -9.14 -5.27
CA ASP A 156 8.67 -10.45 -5.64
C ASP A 156 7.56 -11.48 -5.86
N HIS A 157 7.92 -12.63 -6.44
CA HIS A 157 7.07 -13.79 -6.54
C HIS A 157 7.96 -15.06 -6.61
N GLU A 158 7.38 -16.22 -6.91
CA GLU A 158 8.02 -17.54 -6.82
C GLU A 158 9.20 -17.75 -7.77
N GLY A 159 9.22 -17.09 -8.93
CA GLY A 159 10.34 -17.21 -9.87
C GLY A 159 10.14 -18.23 -10.99
N MET A 160 11.25 -18.79 -11.47
CA MET A 160 11.26 -19.80 -12.51
C MET A 160 11.86 -21.10 -11.97
N TYR A 161 11.27 -22.22 -12.32
CA TYR A 161 11.71 -23.57 -11.95
C TYR A 161 12.10 -24.39 -13.19
N PRO A 162 13.38 -24.34 -13.63
CA PRO A 162 13.84 -24.95 -14.88
C PRO A 162 13.61 -26.47 -14.99
N ASP A 163 13.46 -27.15 -13.84
CA ASP A 163 13.21 -28.60 -13.78
C ASP A 163 11.73 -28.97 -13.96
N VAL A 164 10.82 -27.98 -14.05
CA VAL A 164 9.41 -28.20 -14.33
C VAL A 164 9.19 -28.25 -15.83
N GLU A 165 8.55 -29.33 -16.32
CA GLU A 165 8.23 -29.49 -17.73
C GLU A 165 7.04 -28.60 -18.14
N GLY A 166 7.11 -28.00 -19.32
CA GLY A 166 6.11 -27.07 -19.84
C GLY A 166 6.37 -25.65 -19.40
N ASP A 167 5.30 -24.93 -19.06
CA ASP A 167 5.39 -23.59 -18.52
C ASP A 167 5.93 -23.65 -17.08
N ASN A 168 7.07 -23.01 -16.87
CA ASN A 168 7.83 -23.09 -15.63
C ASN A 168 8.15 -21.71 -15.03
N ILE A 169 7.58 -20.66 -15.60
CA ILE A 169 7.71 -19.29 -15.09
C ILE A 169 6.44 -18.94 -14.30
N TYR A 170 6.59 -18.63 -13.03
CA TYR A 170 5.51 -18.21 -12.15
C TYR A 170 5.38 -16.69 -12.25
N ASN A 171 4.58 -16.23 -13.21
CA ASN A 171 4.52 -14.81 -13.57
C ASN A 171 3.88 -13.93 -12.50
N GLY A 172 2.96 -14.48 -11.70
CA GLY A 172 2.38 -13.78 -10.54
C GLY A 172 1.66 -12.50 -10.92
N ALA A 173 0.69 -12.59 -11.85
CA ALA A 173 -0.07 -11.43 -12.29
C ALA A 173 -1.02 -10.93 -11.19
N ASP A 174 -1.73 -11.84 -10.53
CA ASP A 174 -2.50 -11.52 -9.34
C ASP A 174 -1.60 -11.42 -8.12
N ASP A 175 -0.68 -12.38 -7.97
CA ASP A 175 0.30 -12.46 -6.88
C ASP A 175 1.71 -12.05 -7.34
N ASN A 176 2.20 -10.79 -7.22
CA ASN A 176 1.42 -9.66 -6.70
C ASN A 176 1.63 -8.43 -7.61
N ALA A 177 1.67 -8.66 -8.95
CA ALA A 177 1.71 -7.53 -9.88
C ALA A 177 0.44 -6.66 -9.76
N SER A 178 -0.71 -7.27 -9.39
CA SER A 178 -1.96 -6.55 -9.14
C SER A 178 -1.84 -5.56 -7.99
N GLY A 179 -1.28 -5.98 -6.85
CA GLY A 179 -1.04 -5.11 -5.69
C GLY A 179 -0.02 -4.01 -5.98
N VAL A 180 1.08 -4.33 -6.65
CA VAL A 180 2.06 -3.31 -7.09
C VAL A 180 1.40 -2.29 -8.00
N SER A 181 0.56 -2.73 -8.96
CA SER A 181 -0.22 -1.84 -9.84
C SER A 181 -1.14 -0.91 -9.05
N ALA A 182 -1.83 -1.43 -8.03
CA ALA A 182 -2.69 -0.61 -7.17
C ALA A 182 -1.89 0.47 -6.44
N VAL A 183 -0.75 0.13 -5.81
CA VAL A 183 0.10 1.09 -5.10
C VAL A 183 0.66 2.17 -6.05
N LEU A 184 1.12 1.80 -7.24
CA LEU A 184 1.62 2.75 -8.26
C LEU A 184 0.52 3.71 -8.72
N GLN A 185 -0.71 3.25 -8.92
CA GLN A 185 -1.81 4.10 -9.32
C GLN A 185 -2.29 5.01 -8.17
N ILE A 186 -2.34 4.52 -6.94
CA ILE A 186 -2.65 5.35 -5.75
C ILE A 186 -1.60 6.45 -5.61
N MET A 187 -0.32 6.13 -5.76
CA MET A 187 0.78 7.08 -5.77
C MET A 187 0.57 8.18 -6.83
N LYS A 188 0.29 7.79 -8.06
CA LYS A 188 0.01 8.70 -9.16
C LYS A 188 -1.24 9.56 -8.88
N ALA A 189 -2.29 8.97 -8.31
CA ALA A 189 -3.52 9.68 -7.98
C ALA A 189 -3.28 10.80 -6.95
N PHE A 190 -2.46 10.58 -5.95
CA PHE A 190 -2.08 11.62 -5.00
C PHE A 190 -1.29 12.75 -5.67
N THR A 191 -0.34 12.45 -6.53
CA THR A 191 0.41 13.50 -7.25
C THR A 191 -0.47 14.26 -8.24
N MET A 192 -1.37 13.58 -8.96
CA MET A 192 -2.31 14.19 -9.90
C MET A 192 -3.43 15.00 -9.21
N SER A 193 -3.73 14.70 -7.96
CA SER A 193 -4.69 15.50 -7.16
C SER A 193 -4.19 16.92 -6.90
N GLY A 194 -2.88 17.13 -6.88
CA GLY A 194 -2.24 18.38 -6.49
C GLY A 194 -2.47 18.77 -5.02
N ALA A 195 -3.00 17.85 -4.20
CA ALA A 195 -3.20 18.08 -2.78
C ALA A 195 -1.92 17.76 -1.99
N GLN A 196 -1.60 18.60 -1.02
CA GLN A 196 -0.65 18.23 0.02
C GLN A 196 -1.44 17.58 1.16
N PRO A 197 -1.24 16.28 1.45
CA PRO A 197 -1.96 15.61 2.53
C PRO A 197 -1.58 16.18 3.90
N GLU A 198 -2.42 15.95 4.91
CA GLU A 198 -2.08 16.32 6.28
C GLU A 198 -0.97 15.41 6.83
N ARG A 199 -1.07 14.09 6.64
CA ARG A 199 -0.02 13.12 7.01
C ARG A 199 0.88 12.81 5.83
N THR A 200 2.15 12.57 6.09
CA THR A 200 3.09 12.04 5.10
C THR A 200 2.61 10.68 4.61
N ILE A 201 2.72 10.42 3.29
CA ILE A 201 2.40 9.10 2.72
C ILE A 201 3.70 8.46 2.24
N VAL A 202 3.95 7.24 2.69
CA VAL A 202 5.06 6.39 2.24
C VAL A 202 4.49 5.30 1.35
N PHE A 203 4.97 5.22 0.12
CA PHE A 203 4.67 4.14 -0.81
C PHE A 203 5.80 3.13 -0.74
N ALA A 204 5.46 1.88 -0.45
CA ALA A 204 6.41 0.83 -0.14
C ALA A 204 6.19 -0.40 -1.02
N PHE A 205 7.28 -0.91 -1.59
CA PHE A 205 7.27 -2.14 -2.37
C PHE A 205 8.26 -3.09 -1.71
N TRP A 206 7.70 -4.14 -1.09
CA TRP A 206 8.46 -5.06 -0.25
C TRP A 206 9.14 -6.14 -1.07
N ASP A 207 10.36 -6.51 -0.69
CA ASP A 207 11.13 -7.59 -1.33
C ASP A 207 11.21 -8.80 -0.41
N GLY A 208 11.03 -10.00 -0.94
CA GLY A 208 11.14 -11.25 -0.20
C GLY A 208 9.93 -11.56 0.70
N GLU A 209 8.74 -11.18 0.30
CA GLU A 209 7.49 -11.57 0.95
C GLU A 209 7.35 -13.09 0.92
N GLU A 210 7.47 -13.71 -0.25
CA GLU A 210 7.39 -15.15 -0.53
C GLU A 210 8.42 -16.00 0.27
N GLN A 211 9.47 -15.34 0.74
CA GLN A 211 10.50 -15.96 1.57
C GLN A 211 10.26 -15.75 3.07
N GLY A 212 9.10 -15.22 3.45
CA GLY A 212 8.64 -15.04 4.83
C GLY A 212 8.55 -13.59 5.29
N LEU A 213 7.98 -12.71 4.49
CA LEU A 213 7.71 -11.29 4.79
C LEU A 213 8.99 -10.51 5.09
N LEU A 214 10.10 -10.84 4.40
CA LEU A 214 11.43 -10.36 4.80
C LEU A 214 11.54 -8.83 4.75
N GLY A 215 11.03 -8.21 3.70
CA GLY A 215 11.11 -6.76 3.47
C GLY A 215 10.32 -5.96 4.49
N SER A 216 9.05 -6.28 4.70
CA SER A 216 8.21 -5.59 5.68
C SER A 216 8.68 -5.82 7.12
N ARG A 217 9.14 -7.03 7.44
CA ARG A 217 9.75 -7.33 8.74
C ARG A 217 11.01 -6.52 8.97
N TYR A 218 11.92 -6.47 7.97
CA TYR A 218 13.12 -5.66 8.09
C TYR A 218 12.78 -4.18 8.32
N PHE A 219 11.85 -3.63 7.53
CA PHE A 219 11.41 -2.26 7.68
C PHE A 219 10.86 -2.00 9.08
N THR A 220 9.87 -2.77 9.54
CA THR A 220 9.20 -2.54 10.83
C THR A 220 10.09 -2.79 12.05
N GLN A 221 11.15 -3.55 11.90
CA GLN A 221 12.14 -3.80 12.97
C GLN A 221 13.24 -2.75 13.04
N ASN A 222 13.58 -2.12 11.90
CA ASN A 222 14.75 -1.25 11.82
C ASN A 222 14.41 0.23 11.59
N TYR A 223 13.17 0.56 11.22
CA TYR A 223 12.75 1.95 11.07
C TYR A 223 12.42 2.57 12.42
N ALA A 224 13.26 3.53 12.88
CA ALA A 224 13.14 4.14 14.20
C ALA A 224 11.87 5.00 14.40
N GLY A 225 11.17 5.36 13.30
CA GLY A 225 9.95 6.18 13.34
C GLY A 225 8.66 5.39 13.26
N MET A 226 8.62 4.13 13.70
CA MET A 226 7.40 3.31 13.64
C MET A 226 6.25 3.88 14.49
N ASP A 227 6.51 4.61 15.54
CA ASP A 227 5.53 5.32 16.38
C ASP A 227 4.77 6.43 15.62
N ARG A 228 5.35 6.93 14.53
CA ARG A 228 4.73 7.93 13.63
C ARG A 228 3.78 7.30 12.62
N VAL A 229 3.83 5.98 12.42
CA VAL A 229 2.97 5.28 11.46
C VAL A 229 1.57 5.15 12.05
N LYS A 230 0.60 5.85 11.45
CA LYS A 230 -0.79 5.90 11.90
C LYS A 230 -1.68 4.88 11.19
N GLY A 231 -1.27 4.35 10.06
CA GLY A 231 -1.99 3.28 9.36
C GLY A 231 -1.13 2.65 8.28
N TYR A 232 -1.42 1.39 7.98
CA TYR A 232 -0.82 0.64 6.88
C TYR A 232 -1.90 -0.01 6.01
N LEU A 233 -1.82 0.21 4.71
CA LEU A 233 -2.65 -0.47 3.71
C LEU A 233 -1.81 -1.51 2.98
N ASN A 234 -2.25 -2.76 3.01
CA ASN A 234 -1.64 -3.87 2.30
C ASN A 234 -2.45 -4.29 1.08
N PHE A 235 -1.78 -4.48 -0.03
CA PHE A 235 -2.37 -4.97 -1.27
C PHE A 235 -1.67 -6.27 -1.65
N ASP A 236 -2.45 -7.34 -1.66
CA ASP A 236 -1.95 -8.65 -1.96
C ASP A 236 -3.07 -9.46 -2.62
N MET A 237 -2.86 -9.80 -3.91
CA MET A 237 -3.85 -10.47 -4.75
C MET A 237 -5.17 -9.71 -4.84
N VAL A 238 -5.18 -8.57 -5.52
CA VAL A 238 -6.36 -7.69 -5.66
C VAL A 238 -6.96 -7.67 -7.07
N GLY A 239 -6.48 -8.56 -7.95
CA GLY A 239 -6.87 -8.63 -9.36
C GLY A 239 -7.54 -9.94 -9.77
N SER A 240 -7.87 -10.87 -8.86
CA SER A 240 -8.44 -12.17 -9.21
C SER A 240 -9.50 -12.10 -10.32
N GLY A 241 -9.24 -12.80 -11.42
CA GLY A 241 -10.01 -12.77 -12.66
C GLY A 241 -11.29 -13.59 -12.67
N THR A 242 -11.67 -14.19 -11.55
CA THR A 242 -12.93 -14.93 -11.47
C THR A 242 -14.12 -13.99 -11.60
N ASP A 243 -15.29 -14.50 -12.02
CA ASP A 243 -16.56 -13.75 -12.05
C ASP A 243 -17.03 -13.34 -10.64
N SER A 244 -16.30 -13.74 -9.61
CA SER A 244 -16.57 -13.40 -8.23
C SER A 244 -16.32 -11.92 -7.97
N LYS A 245 -17.30 -11.26 -7.35
CA LYS A 245 -17.18 -9.91 -6.81
C LYS A 245 -16.52 -9.89 -5.43
N TYR A 246 -16.10 -11.00 -4.91
CA TYR A 246 -15.54 -11.12 -3.57
C TYR A 246 -14.31 -10.22 -3.38
N LEU A 247 -14.34 -9.47 -2.29
CA LEU A 247 -13.22 -8.71 -1.75
C LEU A 247 -13.16 -8.94 -0.25
N MET A 248 -12.15 -9.60 0.25
CA MET A 248 -11.85 -9.57 1.68
C MET A 248 -11.31 -8.17 2.02
N TYR A 249 -12.05 -7.46 2.85
CA TYR A 249 -11.63 -6.20 3.44
C TYR A 249 -11.36 -6.42 4.92
N PHE A 250 -10.13 -6.69 5.25
CA PHE A 250 -9.71 -6.91 6.62
C PHE A 250 -9.16 -5.61 7.23
N PHE A 251 -9.59 -5.27 8.45
CA PHE A 251 -9.12 -4.08 9.15
C PHE A 251 -9.02 -4.31 10.66
N THR A 252 -8.21 -3.49 11.33
CA THR A 252 -8.04 -3.53 12.79
C THR A 252 -9.34 -3.18 13.50
N ALA A 253 -9.86 -4.07 14.36
CA ALA A 253 -11.19 -3.97 14.96
C ALA A 253 -11.35 -2.77 15.90
N SER A 254 -10.28 -2.35 16.57
CA SER A 254 -10.25 -1.13 17.40
C SER A 254 -10.40 0.18 16.59
N HIS A 255 -10.39 0.08 15.23
CA HIS A 255 -10.57 1.22 14.32
C HIS A 255 -11.74 0.97 13.36
N PRO A 256 -12.99 0.88 13.85
CA PRO A 256 -14.16 0.52 13.05
C PRO A 256 -14.47 1.51 11.92
N VAL A 257 -14.05 2.75 12.06
CA VAL A 257 -14.20 3.80 11.04
C VAL A 257 -13.59 3.40 9.68
N LEU A 258 -12.54 2.56 9.67
CA LEU A 258 -11.94 2.03 8.43
C LEU A 258 -12.95 1.26 7.57
N GLY A 259 -13.85 0.48 8.22
CA GLY A 259 -14.94 -0.21 7.53
C GLY A 259 -16.07 0.75 7.13
N GLU A 260 -16.34 1.77 7.93
CA GLU A 260 -17.38 2.77 7.66
C GLU A 260 -17.04 3.64 6.46
N TRP A 261 -15.78 4.07 6.33
CA TRP A 261 -15.29 4.84 5.17
C TRP A 261 -15.50 4.06 3.88
N LEU A 262 -15.07 2.80 3.80
CA LEU A 262 -15.26 2.00 2.59
C LEU A 262 -16.73 1.86 2.23
N LYS A 263 -17.64 1.61 3.20
CA LYS A 263 -19.10 1.54 2.95
C LYS A 263 -19.66 2.85 2.40
N ALA A 264 -19.22 3.98 2.97
CA ALA A 264 -19.65 5.30 2.53
C ALA A 264 -19.18 5.59 1.10
N ASP A 265 -17.92 5.27 0.79
CA ASP A 265 -17.32 5.49 -0.53
C ASP A 265 -17.95 4.61 -1.60
N ILE A 266 -18.21 3.34 -1.35
CA ILE A 266 -18.94 2.46 -2.26
C ILE A 266 -20.30 3.07 -2.62
N ASN A 267 -21.04 3.55 -1.62
CA ASN A 267 -22.35 4.16 -1.83
C ASN A 267 -22.25 5.49 -2.60
N LYS A 268 -21.25 6.32 -2.29
CA LYS A 268 -21.05 7.63 -2.92
C LYS A 268 -20.61 7.51 -4.37
N TYR A 269 -19.63 6.66 -4.65
CA TYR A 269 -19.00 6.54 -5.97
C TYR A 269 -19.59 5.41 -6.81
N LYS A 270 -20.56 4.63 -6.25
CA LYS A 270 -21.30 3.57 -6.95
C LYS A 270 -20.41 2.43 -7.47
N PHE A 271 -19.38 2.06 -6.72
CA PHE A 271 -18.58 0.88 -7.06
C PHE A 271 -19.47 -0.37 -7.06
N SER A 272 -19.38 -1.17 -8.12
CA SER A 272 -20.27 -2.32 -8.34
C SER A 272 -19.55 -3.58 -8.82
N THR A 273 -18.24 -3.50 -9.05
CA THR A 273 -17.42 -4.61 -9.53
C THR A 273 -16.96 -5.54 -8.42
N PHE A 274 -17.06 -5.10 -7.16
CA PHE A 274 -16.70 -5.89 -5.99
C PHE A 274 -17.73 -5.74 -4.85
N GLU A 275 -17.77 -6.75 -3.98
CA GLU A 275 -18.61 -6.82 -2.77
C GLU A 275 -17.71 -7.15 -1.57
N PRO A 276 -17.53 -6.22 -0.61
CA PRO A 276 -16.63 -6.45 0.52
C PRO A 276 -17.20 -7.44 1.53
N ASP A 277 -16.40 -8.44 1.88
CA ASP A 277 -16.52 -9.25 3.09
C ASP A 277 -15.72 -8.55 4.19
N TYR A 278 -16.42 -7.79 5.03
CA TYR A 278 -15.79 -7.01 6.10
C TYR A 278 -15.36 -7.91 7.24
N ARG A 279 -14.05 -7.97 7.47
CA ARG A 279 -13.45 -8.72 8.58
C ARG A 279 -12.66 -7.77 9.47
N SER A 280 -12.86 -7.90 10.78
CA SER A 280 -12.13 -7.07 11.73
C SER A 280 -11.53 -7.92 12.84
N TRP A 281 -10.29 -7.60 13.21
CA TRP A 281 -9.53 -8.33 14.19
C TRP A 281 -8.46 -7.45 14.83
N ASP A 282 -8.18 -7.64 16.15
CA ASP A 282 -7.08 -6.98 16.85
C ASP A 282 -5.91 -7.92 17.17
N ASN A 283 -6.08 -9.23 16.92
CA ASN A 283 -4.97 -10.16 17.05
C ASN A 283 -4.14 -10.18 15.74
N PRO A 284 -2.81 -10.30 15.83
CA PRO A 284 -1.98 -10.42 14.65
C PRO A 284 -2.47 -11.56 13.76
N ILE A 285 -2.72 -11.23 12.50
CA ILE A 285 -3.12 -12.21 11.49
C ILE A 285 -1.98 -12.33 10.48
N GLY A 286 -1.55 -13.56 10.24
CA GLY A 286 -0.57 -13.87 9.21
C GLY A 286 -1.16 -13.75 7.81
N GLY A 287 -0.41 -14.17 6.82
CA GLY A 287 -0.85 -14.29 5.44
C GLY A 287 -0.14 -13.32 4.50
N SER A 288 0.19 -12.09 4.94
CA SER A 288 0.95 -11.13 4.12
C SER A 288 1.59 -10.03 4.98
N ASP A 289 2.16 -9.00 4.34
CA ASP A 289 2.97 -7.93 4.94
C ASP A 289 2.25 -7.10 6.01
N GLN A 290 0.89 -7.05 6.03
CA GLN A 290 0.12 -6.38 7.09
C GLN A 290 0.47 -6.91 8.48
N SER A 291 0.87 -8.19 8.59
CA SER A 291 1.22 -8.79 9.88
C SER A 291 2.44 -8.12 10.53
N SER A 292 3.40 -7.70 9.73
CA SER A 292 4.61 -7.01 10.21
C SER A 292 4.27 -5.67 10.89
N PHE A 293 3.31 -4.94 10.36
CA PHE A 293 2.82 -3.67 10.91
C PHE A 293 1.88 -3.88 12.10
N HIS A 294 0.97 -4.85 11.98
CA HIS A 294 0.03 -5.17 13.05
C HIS A 294 0.74 -5.60 14.34
N LEU A 295 1.84 -6.36 14.24
CA LEU A 295 2.71 -6.72 15.36
C LEU A 295 3.38 -5.52 16.05
N LYS A 296 3.42 -4.35 15.40
CA LYS A 296 3.89 -3.08 15.96
C LYS A 296 2.77 -2.20 16.51
N GLY A 297 1.53 -2.70 16.52
CA GLY A 297 0.36 -1.94 16.98
C GLY A 297 -0.14 -0.89 15.99
N VAL A 298 0.30 -0.96 14.73
CA VAL A 298 -0.18 -0.07 13.67
C VAL A 298 -1.54 -0.55 13.19
N PRO A 299 -2.56 0.34 13.09
CA PRO A 299 -3.82 0.01 12.44
C PRO A 299 -3.60 -0.41 10.99
N ILE A 300 -4.21 -1.50 10.56
CA ILE A 300 -4.03 -2.04 9.21
C ILE A 300 -5.35 -2.12 8.44
N VAL A 301 -5.21 -2.04 7.12
CA VAL A 301 -6.21 -2.49 6.16
C VAL A 301 -5.53 -3.44 5.18
N TRP A 302 -6.14 -4.58 4.92
CA TRP A 302 -5.68 -5.55 3.94
C TRP A 302 -6.77 -5.81 2.90
N TYR A 303 -6.45 -5.53 1.65
CA TYR A 303 -7.27 -5.83 0.48
C TYR A 303 -6.80 -7.12 -0.16
N HIS A 304 -7.72 -8.07 -0.35
CA HIS A 304 -7.41 -9.37 -0.93
C HIS A 304 -8.65 -9.98 -1.60
N THR A 305 -8.54 -10.43 -2.83
CA THR A 305 -9.70 -10.95 -3.58
C THR A 305 -9.98 -12.43 -3.37
N GLY A 306 -9.32 -13.06 -2.39
CA GLY A 306 -9.49 -14.47 -2.08
C GLY A 306 -8.61 -15.37 -2.95
N GLY A 307 -8.62 -16.66 -2.61
CA GLY A 307 -7.93 -17.67 -3.40
C GLY A 307 -8.53 -17.81 -4.80
N GLN A 308 -7.70 -18.11 -5.77
CA GLN A 308 -8.07 -18.28 -7.17
C GLN A 308 -7.31 -19.50 -7.75
N PRO A 309 -7.80 -20.13 -8.84
CA PRO A 309 -7.24 -21.39 -9.32
C PRO A 309 -5.81 -21.29 -9.86
N HIS A 310 -5.33 -20.07 -10.13
CA HIS A 310 -3.99 -19.81 -10.65
C HIS A 310 -2.96 -19.46 -9.56
N TYR A 311 -3.38 -19.40 -8.29
CA TYR A 311 -2.51 -19.07 -7.16
C TYR A 311 -1.31 -20.01 -7.08
N ASN A 312 -0.11 -19.43 -7.04
CA ASN A 312 1.17 -20.15 -7.07
C ASN A 312 1.28 -21.15 -8.22
N GLN A 313 0.76 -20.76 -9.40
CA GLN A 313 0.86 -21.53 -10.65
C GLN A 313 1.46 -20.67 -11.77
N PRO A 314 2.14 -21.27 -12.76
CA PRO A 314 2.59 -20.54 -13.94
C PRO A 314 1.42 -19.85 -14.69
N SER A 315 0.21 -20.37 -14.55
CA SER A 315 -0.99 -19.82 -15.17
C SER A 315 -1.55 -18.54 -14.49
N ASP A 316 -0.88 -17.97 -13.48
CA ASP A 316 -1.21 -16.65 -12.94
C ASP A 316 -0.66 -15.54 -13.85
N GLU A 317 -1.40 -15.32 -14.94
CA GLU A 317 -1.03 -14.53 -16.11
C GLU A 317 -1.84 -13.23 -16.22
N PRO A 318 -1.32 -12.19 -16.90
CA PRO A 318 -2.05 -10.93 -17.09
C PRO A 318 -3.46 -11.07 -17.64
N GLN A 319 -3.71 -12.10 -18.47
CA GLN A 319 -5.00 -12.36 -19.09
C GLN A 319 -6.06 -12.86 -18.09
N THR A 320 -5.65 -13.39 -16.95
CA THR A 320 -6.55 -13.88 -15.90
C THR A 320 -7.08 -12.80 -14.98
N ILE A 321 -6.55 -11.56 -15.08
CA ILE A 321 -6.89 -10.43 -14.22
C ILE A 321 -8.23 -9.81 -14.60
N ASN A 322 -9.07 -9.54 -13.62
CA ASN A 322 -10.29 -8.74 -13.76
C ASN A 322 -9.96 -7.25 -13.58
N TYR A 323 -9.56 -6.60 -14.66
CA TYR A 323 -9.12 -5.20 -14.62
C TYR A 323 -10.18 -4.19 -14.18
N PRO A 324 -11.49 -4.33 -14.55
CA PRO A 324 -12.53 -3.47 -13.99
C PRO A 324 -12.60 -3.56 -12.45
N LYS A 325 -12.54 -4.77 -11.90
CA LYS A 325 -12.54 -5.01 -10.45
C LYS A 325 -11.29 -4.46 -9.78
N LEU A 326 -10.08 -4.75 -10.31
CA LEU A 326 -8.82 -4.21 -9.84
C LEU A 326 -8.84 -2.67 -9.80
N THR A 327 -9.37 -2.05 -10.85
CA THR A 327 -9.46 -0.58 -10.97
C THR A 327 -10.38 0.01 -9.91
N ASP A 328 -11.56 -0.56 -9.69
CA ASP A 328 -12.49 -0.07 -8.68
C ASP A 328 -11.99 -0.33 -7.25
N ILE A 329 -11.33 -1.46 -6.98
CA ILE A 329 -10.64 -1.71 -5.71
C ILE A 329 -9.55 -0.65 -5.50
N THR A 330 -8.74 -0.36 -6.51
CA THR A 330 -7.70 0.67 -6.45
C THR A 330 -8.28 2.07 -6.17
N ARG A 331 -9.41 2.42 -6.79
CA ARG A 331 -10.13 3.69 -6.53
C ARG A 331 -10.65 3.76 -5.09
N ALA A 332 -11.28 2.69 -4.62
CA ALA A 332 -11.76 2.60 -3.24
C ALA A 332 -10.61 2.70 -2.23
N SER A 333 -9.49 2.06 -2.54
CA SER A 333 -8.28 2.10 -1.70
C SER A 333 -7.60 3.47 -1.70
N PHE A 334 -7.60 4.18 -2.82
CA PHE A 334 -7.17 5.58 -2.87
C PHE A 334 -8.02 6.44 -1.92
N LEU A 335 -9.34 6.25 -1.90
CA LEU A 335 -10.23 6.98 -0.98
C LEU A 335 -9.95 6.62 0.49
N THR A 336 -9.75 5.34 0.82
CA THR A 336 -9.34 4.93 2.16
C THR A 336 -8.01 5.56 2.57
N THR A 337 -7.04 5.60 1.65
CA THR A 337 -5.75 6.29 1.87
C THR A 337 -5.95 7.79 2.05
N TRP A 338 -6.85 8.39 1.28
CA TRP A 338 -7.20 9.80 1.38
C TRP A 338 -7.76 10.16 2.76
N HIS A 339 -8.67 9.35 3.29
CA HIS A 339 -9.20 9.50 4.65
C HIS A 339 -8.08 9.37 5.69
N LEU A 340 -7.30 8.30 5.65
CA LEU A 340 -6.17 8.10 6.57
C LEU A 340 -5.15 9.24 6.53
N ALA A 341 -4.93 9.83 5.34
CA ALA A 341 -3.97 10.90 5.18
C ALA A 341 -4.49 12.28 5.61
N ASN A 342 -5.81 12.50 5.68
CA ASN A 342 -6.38 13.83 5.87
C ASN A 342 -7.33 13.98 7.07
N GLU A 343 -7.98 12.90 7.53
CA GLU A 343 -8.90 12.98 8.67
C GLU A 343 -8.14 13.14 9.99
N SER A 344 -8.71 13.92 10.91
CA SER A 344 -8.04 14.23 12.19
C SER A 344 -8.06 13.06 13.17
N ASP A 345 -9.17 12.32 13.22
CA ASP A 345 -9.43 11.28 14.21
C ASP A 345 -9.94 9.99 13.54
N TYR A 346 -9.33 8.86 13.86
CA TYR A 346 -9.78 7.53 13.47
C TYR A 346 -9.24 6.43 14.41
#